data_84fbe33b910fef12429a32564fdc3d6b
#
_entry.id   84fbe33b910fef12429a32564fdc3d6b
#
_cell.length_a   1.000
_cell.length_b   1.000
_cell.length_c   1.000
_cell.angle_alpha   90.00
_cell.angle_beta   90.00
_cell.angle_gamma   90.00
#
_symmetry.space_group_name_H-M   'P 1'
#
loop_
_entity.id
_entity.type
_entity.pdbx_description
1 polymer ?
#
loop_
_entity_poly.entity_id
_entity_poly.type
_entity_poly.pdbx_seq_one_letter_code
_entity_poly.pdbx_strand_id
1 'polypeptide(L)'
;MRHPVLLNLGALLCLSIAMTVSIRAAQLPSSSPSEPLLKADVSGEEIYRQACAACHNMDGSGQPQSIVGFQLPLPNGHTFPDFNDCATNTVEPLADWVAVVHRGGPVRALDRHMPAFGDALTEEQIQRAVKYIWTFCKDASWPRGELNLPRAFFTEKAFPENETVWTTGVLGSGAKAISNELVYEHRIGSRGQYEVRLPIAAQQQEPGGPWSRGIGDVEFAVRRTFYANLDRGSIFAAGGAIVAPTGKENEGLGNGFWVYEPFAMWGQMIGSNAFLQVHGGIEFPSNQTLGDTESFVRTAVGYTFARDQGFGRAWSPMLEVLTASPHGAVTEWDVVPQVQLSLSKLQHILLSVGVRVPLNEREERKPEVLTYFLWDWFDGGLFQFWR
;
A
#
# COMPACT_ATOMS: atom_id res chain seq x y z
N MET A 1 -33.26 11.64 63.31
CA MET A 1 -32.99 13.07 63.48
C MET A 1 -32.30 13.55 62.25
N ARG A 2 -32.91 14.50 61.60
CA ARG A 2 -32.48 15.10 60.30
C ARG A 2 -31.44 16.20 60.55
N HIS A 3 -30.38 16.33 59.74
CA HIS A 3 -29.81 17.60 59.37
C HIS A 3 -29.17 17.53 58.00
N PRO A 4 -29.43 18.51 57.13
CA PRO A 4 -28.87 18.57 55.79
C PRO A 4 -27.59 19.40 55.77
N VAL A 5 -26.63 19.04 54.92
CA VAL A 5 -25.42 19.82 54.62
C VAL A 5 -25.65 20.61 53.36
N LEU A 6 -25.51 21.92 53.50
CA LEU A 6 -25.61 22.94 52.47
C LEU A 6 -24.42 22.90 51.49
N LEU A 7 -24.74 22.93 50.20
CA LEU A 7 -23.78 23.22 49.12
C LEU A 7 -23.44 24.73 49.12
N ASN A 8 -22.16 25.05 49.18
CA ASN A 8 -21.65 26.38 48.85
C ASN A 8 -21.09 26.39 47.43
N LEU A 9 -21.78 27.06 46.50
CA LEU A 9 -21.27 27.43 45.20
C LEU A 9 -20.39 28.68 45.35
N GLY A 10 -19.08 28.51 45.17
CA GLY A 10 -18.14 29.62 44.99
C GLY A 10 -18.00 29.98 43.53
N ALA A 11 -18.57 31.07 43.10
CA ALA A 11 -18.41 31.63 41.75
C ALA A 11 -17.01 32.23 41.61
N LEU A 12 -16.13 31.67 40.79
CA LEU A 12 -14.89 32.30 40.33
C LEU A 12 -15.19 33.15 39.10
N LEU A 13 -15.13 34.43 39.28
CA LEU A 13 -15.20 35.47 38.23
C LEU A 13 -13.83 35.52 37.53
N CYS A 14 -13.65 34.95 36.36
CA CYS A 14 -12.48 35.16 35.50
C CYS A 14 -12.66 36.42 34.69
N LEU A 15 -11.91 37.46 35.08
CA LEU A 15 -11.78 38.72 34.33
C LEU A 15 -10.89 38.47 33.11
N SER A 16 -11.47 38.34 31.93
CA SER A 16 -10.74 38.25 30.66
C SER A 16 -10.42 39.68 30.17
N ILE A 17 -9.19 40.10 30.33
CA ILE A 17 -8.65 41.28 29.68
C ILE A 17 -8.30 40.90 28.23
N ALA A 18 -9.16 41.25 27.29
CA ALA A 18 -8.89 41.15 25.86
C ALA A 18 -7.98 42.33 25.44
N MET A 19 -6.68 42.12 25.41
CA MET A 19 -5.76 43.00 24.68
C MET A 19 -5.90 42.73 23.18
N THR A 20 -6.62 43.57 22.47
CA THR A 20 -6.63 43.60 21.00
C THR A 20 -5.31 44.20 20.50
N VAL A 21 -4.32 43.35 20.25
CA VAL A 21 -3.13 43.77 19.49
C VAL A 21 -3.52 43.74 18.02
N SER A 22 -3.75 44.92 17.46
CA SER A 22 -3.91 45.09 16.00
C SER A 22 -2.57 44.84 15.31
N ILE A 23 -2.25 43.60 14.97
CA ILE A 23 -1.16 43.31 14.05
C ILE A 23 -1.62 43.73 12.66
N ARG A 24 -1.18 44.90 12.20
CA ARG A 24 -1.21 45.24 10.77
C ARG A 24 -0.28 44.22 10.07
N ALA A 25 -0.86 43.17 9.50
CA ALA A 25 -0.16 42.34 8.55
C ALA A 25 0.28 43.25 7.39
N ALA A 26 1.58 43.45 7.26
CA ALA A 26 2.13 44.06 6.05
C ALA A 26 1.71 43.12 4.91
N GLN A 27 0.81 43.57 4.04
CA GLN A 27 0.50 42.90 2.80
C GLN A 27 1.80 42.90 1.99
N LEU A 28 2.45 41.73 1.93
CA LEU A 28 3.43 41.45 0.89
C LEU A 28 2.76 41.76 -0.44
N PRO A 29 3.44 42.45 -1.37
CA PRO A 29 2.88 42.69 -2.69
C PRO A 29 2.42 41.33 -3.26
N SER A 30 1.14 41.25 -3.58
CA SER A 30 0.62 40.09 -4.33
C SER A 30 1.44 40.05 -5.62
N SER A 31 2.31 39.03 -5.74
CA SER A 31 2.91 38.71 -7.02
C SER A 31 1.75 38.49 -7.97
N SER A 32 1.62 39.32 -8.98
CA SER A 32 0.70 39.06 -10.08
C SER A 32 0.98 37.64 -10.53
N PRO A 33 -0.05 36.82 -10.82
CA PRO A 33 0.18 35.49 -11.39
C PRO A 33 1.13 35.66 -12.57
N SER A 34 2.34 35.12 -12.49
CA SER A 34 3.28 35.14 -13.59
C SER A 34 2.57 34.50 -14.77
N GLU A 35 2.52 35.20 -15.89
CA GLU A 35 1.95 34.65 -17.12
C GLU A 35 2.64 33.31 -17.40
N PRO A 36 1.91 32.20 -17.67
CA PRO A 36 2.52 30.90 -17.81
C PRO A 36 3.59 30.98 -18.91
N LEU A 37 4.80 30.48 -18.60
CA LEU A 37 5.95 30.50 -19.52
C LEU A 37 5.68 29.79 -20.83
N LEU A 38 4.73 28.88 -20.84
CA LEU A 38 4.32 28.09 -22.00
C LEU A 38 2.85 28.32 -22.31
N LYS A 39 2.48 28.23 -23.59
CA LYS A 39 1.07 28.29 -24.02
C LYS A 39 0.23 27.21 -23.33
N ALA A 40 -1.03 27.50 -23.05
CA ALA A 40 -1.93 26.58 -22.34
C ALA A 40 -2.10 25.21 -23.05
N ASP A 41 -2.02 25.20 -24.37
CA ASP A 41 -2.23 24.03 -25.25
C ASP A 41 -0.94 23.29 -25.66
N VAL A 42 0.22 23.67 -25.09
CA VAL A 42 1.51 23.04 -25.41
C VAL A 42 1.47 21.53 -25.14
N SER A 43 2.05 20.74 -26.04
CA SER A 43 2.08 19.27 -25.91
C SER A 43 3.01 18.80 -24.79
N GLY A 44 2.76 17.57 -24.25
CA GLY A 44 3.64 16.96 -23.26
C GLY A 44 5.07 16.72 -23.79
N GLU A 45 5.20 16.39 -25.08
CA GLU A 45 6.49 16.25 -25.75
C GLU A 45 7.26 17.57 -25.76
N GLU A 46 6.61 18.66 -26.11
CA GLU A 46 7.27 19.96 -26.16
C GLU A 46 7.66 20.46 -24.77
N ILE A 47 6.82 20.20 -23.74
CA ILE A 47 7.18 20.49 -22.35
C ILE A 47 8.40 19.67 -21.93
N TYR A 48 8.41 18.36 -22.22
CA TYR A 48 9.52 17.49 -21.92
C TYR A 48 10.82 17.97 -22.57
N ARG A 49 10.75 18.30 -23.84
CA ARG A 49 11.90 18.77 -24.63
C ARG A 49 12.50 20.06 -24.07
N GLN A 50 11.65 20.99 -23.61
CA GLN A 50 12.10 22.29 -23.11
C GLN A 50 12.53 22.28 -21.65
N ALA A 51 11.84 21.50 -20.80
CA ALA A 51 12.01 21.56 -19.35
C ALA A 51 12.74 20.35 -18.74
N CYS A 52 12.68 19.17 -19.37
CA CYS A 52 13.11 17.92 -18.76
C CYS A 52 14.35 17.31 -19.47
N ALA A 53 14.41 17.41 -20.80
CA ALA A 53 15.39 16.69 -21.61
C ALA A 53 16.85 17.09 -21.33
N ALA A 54 17.09 18.30 -20.80
CA ALA A 54 18.45 18.72 -20.44
C ALA A 54 19.09 17.80 -19.37
N CYS A 55 18.28 17.24 -18.46
CA CYS A 55 18.72 16.33 -17.42
C CYS A 55 18.38 14.87 -17.72
N HIS A 56 17.23 14.61 -18.36
CA HIS A 56 16.72 13.26 -18.58
C HIS A 56 17.00 12.72 -19.99
N ASN A 57 17.72 13.49 -20.83
CA ASN A 57 17.99 13.25 -22.24
C ASN A 57 16.71 13.24 -23.11
N MET A 58 16.88 13.47 -24.42
CA MET A 58 15.76 13.52 -25.38
C MET A 58 15.04 12.17 -25.54
N ASP A 59 15.77 11.09 -25.35
CA ASP A 59 15.26 9.71 -25.45
C ASP A 59 14.79 9.12 -24.11
N GLY A 60 14.85 9.91 -23.02
CA GLY A 60 14.44 9.46 -21.68
C GLY A 60 15.42 8.53 -20.98
N SER A 61 16.62 8.31 -21.52
CA SER A 61 17.61 7.36 -21.00
C SER A 61 18.26 7.77 -19.67
N GLY A 62 18.05 9.02 -19.21
CA GLY A 62 18.71 9.53 -18.02
C GLY A 62 20.22 9.67 -18.13
N GLN A 63 20.78 9.67 -19.35
CA GLN A 63 22.21 9.81 -19.63
C GLN A 63 22.49 11.05 -20.47
N PRO A 64 22.33 12.25 -19.94
CA PRO A 64 22.53 13.47 -20.70
C PRO A 64 24.00 13.58 -21.16
N GLN A 65 24.21 13.94 -22.43
CA GLN A 65 25.54 14.06 -23.02
C GLN A 65 26.32 15.29 -22.53
N SER A 66 25.59 16.32 -22.11
CA SER A 66 26.18 17.51 -21.46
C SER A 66 25.16 18.17 -20.55
N ILE A 67 25.52 18.41 -19.29
CA ILE A 67 24.69 19.17 -18.36
C ILE A 67 25.52 20.36 -17.90
N VAL A 68 25.08 21.54 -18.21
CA VAL A 68 25.69 22.78 -17.71
C VAL A 68 25.39 22.88 -16.22
N GLY A 69 26.43 22.87 -15.37
CA GLY A 69 26.32 23.07 -13.94
C GLY A 69 26.22 21.80 -13.08
N PHE A 70 26.22 20.62 -13.68
CA PHE A 70 26.25 19.36 -12.91
C PHE A 70 27.58 18.63 -13.06
N GLN A 71 28.11 18.15 -11.95
CA GLN A 71 29.20 17.15 -11.95
C GLN A 71 28.57 15.75 -11.93
N LEU A 72 28.92 14.93 -12.90
CA LEU A 72 28.55 13.52 -12.93
C LEU A 72 29.71 12.65 -12.41
N PRO A 73 29.45 11.61 -11.63
CA PRO A 73 28.15 11.19 -11.10
C PRO A 73 27.59 12.19 -10.07
N LEU A 74 26.26 12.21 -9.93
CA LEU A 74 25.61 13.04 -8.92
C LEU A 74 26.14 12.67 -7.52
N PRO A 75 26.19 13.64 -6.58
CA PRO A 75 26.59 13.37 -5.20
C PRO A 75 25.78 12.21 -4.62
N ASN A 76 26.43 11.33 -3.84
CA ASN A 76 25.84 10.12 -3.23
C ASN A 76 25.53 8.97 -4.21
N GLY A 77 26.09 8.96 -5.41
CA GLY A 77 25.87 7.87 -6.38
C GLY A 77 24.49 7.85 -7.00
N HIS A 78 23.71 8.91 -6.85
CA HIS A 78 22.43 9.04 -7.53
C HIS A 78 22.63 9.09 -9.05
N THR A 79 21.76 8.40 -9.78
CA THR A 79 21.69 8.45 -11.26
C THR A 79 20.38 9.10 -11.66
N PHE A 80 20.35 9.67 -12.85
CA PHE A 80 19.06 10.07 -13.45
C PHE A 80 18.26 8.79 -13.78
N PRO A 81 16.93 8.77 -13.55
CA PRO A 81 16.11 7.63 -13.89
C PRO A 81 16.12 7.40 -15.42
N ASP A 82 16.21 6.14 -15.83
CA ASP A 82 15.96 5.70 -17.20
C ASP A 82 14.47 5.46 -17.39
N PHE A 83 13.80 6.37 -18.08
CA PHE A 83 12.36 6.26 -18.34
C PHE A 83 12.01 5.19 -19.38
N ASN A 84 13.00 4.59 -20.07
CA ASN A 84 12.77 3.45 -20.95
C ASN A 84 12.64 2.14 -20.16
N ASP A 85 13.18 2.10 -18.94
CA ASP A 85 12.98 0.97 -18.05
C ASP A 85 11.53 0.98 -17.55
N CYS A 86 10.74 0.02 -18.06
CA CYS A 86 9.34 -0.08 -17.70
C CYS A 86 9.11 -0.43 -16.20
N ALA A 87 10.05 -1.11 -15.57
CA ALA A 87 9.96 -1.40 -14.14
C ALA A 87 10.00 -0.12 -13.30
N THR A 88 10.78 0.87 -13.72
CA THR A 88 10.83 2.19 -13.08
C THR A 88 9.68 3.11 -13.54
N ASN A 89 9.36 3.08 -14.85
CA ASN A 89 8.39 4.01 -15.45
C ASN A 89 6.93 3.73 -15.04
N THR A 90 6.58 2.49 -14.71
CA THR A 90 5.17 2.10 -14.56
C THR A 90 4.69 1.92 -13.11
N VAL A 91 5.58 1.81 -12.14
CA VAL A 91 5.22 1.42 -10.77
C VAL A 91 4.51 2.51 -9.99
N GLU A 92 4.87 3.77 -10.21
CA GLU A 92 4.29 4.89 -9.49
C GLU A 92 3.04 5.45 -10.19
N PRO A 93 2.00 5.83 -9.42
CA PRO A 93 0.81 6.47 -9.98
C PRO A 93 1.08 7.91 -10.43
N LEU A 94 0.22 8.43 -11.32
CA LEU A 94 0.33 9.79 -11.88
C LEU A 94 0.48 10.87 -10.79
N ALA A 95 -0.24 10.75 -9.70
CA ALA A 95 -0.22 11.73 -8.62
C ALA A 95 1.20 11.90 -8.03
N ASP A 96 1.95 10.81 -7.91
CA ASP A 96 3.30 10.83 -7.35
C ASP A 96 4.30 11.44 -8.33
N TRP A 97 4.18 11.12 -9.62
CA TRP A 97 4.94 11.78 -10.67
C TRP A 97 4.67 13.29 -10.72
N VAL A 98 3.39 13.68 -10.67
CA VAL A 98 2.98 15.09 -10.65
C VAL A 98 3.55 15.80 -9.43
N ALA A 99 3.51 15.18 -8.24
CA ALA A 99 4.05 15.75 -7.03
C ALA A 99 5.57 16.03 -7.15
N VAL A 100 6.34 15.09 -7.72
CA VAL A 100 7.78 15.25 -7.94
C VAL A 100 8.07 16.38 -8.92
N VAL A 101 7.36 16.45 -10.05
CA VAL A 101 7.56 17.53 -11.02
C VAL A 101 7.10 18.87 -10.46
N HIS A 102 5.97 18.93 -9.77
CA HIS A 102 5.42 20.16 -9.21
C HIS A 102 6.28 20.76 -8.09
N ARG A 103 6.81 19.91 -7.17
CA ARG A 103 7.47 20.37 -5.92
C ARG A 103 8.95 20.01 -5.87
N GLY A 104 9.49 19.35 -6.87
CA GLY A 104 10.87 18.88 -6.91
C GLY A 104 11.10 17.54 -6.20
N GLY A 105 12.24 16.93 -6.44
CA GLY A 105 12.60 15.61 -5.92
C GLY A 105 12.46 15.42 -4.40
N PRO A 106 12.83 16.40 -3.56
CA PRO A 106 12.76 16.25 -2.10
C PRO A 106 11.38 15.95 -1.52
N VAL A 107 10.28 16.22 -2.23
CA VAL A 107 8.92 15.90 -1.78
C VAL A 107 8.71 14.39 -1.60
N ARG A 108 9.42 13.60 -2.40
CA ARG A 108 9.44 12.14 -2.35
C ARG A 108 10.81 11.58 -1.93
N ALA A 109 11.59 12.34 -1.18
CA ALA A 109 12.94 11.98 -0.74
C ALA A 109 13.91 11.63 -1.90
N LEU A 110 13.59 12.06 -3.12
CA LEU A 110 14.47 11.97 -4.29
C LEU A 110 15.53 13.07 -4.27
N ASP A 111 16.43 13.05 -5.24
CA ASP A 111 17.54 14.00 -5.30
C ASP A 111 17.07 15.45 -5.41
N ARG A 112 17.72 16.33 -4.66
CA ARG A 112 17.42 17.77 -4.62
C ARG A 112 17.71 18.50 -5.95
N HIS A 113 18.48 17.87 -6.86
CA HIS A 113 18.75 18.46 -8.16
C HIS A 113 17.56 18.37 -9.11
N MET A 114 16.55 17.53 -8.82
CA MET A 114 15.27 17.60 -9.51
C MET A 114 14.51 18.83 -9.02
N PRO A 115 14.41 19.89 -9.86
CA PRO A 115 13.81 21.16 -9.45
C PRO A 115 12.28 21.07 -9.40
N ALA A 116 11.67 22.05 -8.73
CA ALA A 116 10.23 22.25 -8.75
C ALA A 116 9.82 23.06 -9.98
N PHE A 117 8.77 22.62 -10.67
CA PHE A 117 8.21 23.31 -11.84
C PHE A 117 6.81 23.91 -11.59
N GLY A 118 6.26 23.78 -10.37
CA GLY A 118 4.91 24.24 -10.06
C GLY A 118 4.66 25.75 -10.21
N ASP A 119 5.72 26.60 -10.16
CA ASP A 119 5.61 28.02 -10.41
C ASP A 119 5.68 28.37 -11.92
N ALA A 120 6.15 27.43 -12.77
CA ALA A 120 6.38 27.64 -14.20
C ALA A 120 5.37 26.90 -15.08
N LEU A 121 4.80 25.80 -14.60
CA LEU A 121 3.88 24.93 -15.32
C LEU A 121 2.57 24.76 -14.53
N THR A 122 1.44 24.74 -15.23
CA THR A 122 0.18 24.35 -14.63
C THR A 122 0.14 22.86 -14.34
N GLU A 123 -0.75 22.41 -13.48
CA GLU A 123 -0.91 20.99 -13.15
C GLU A 123 -1.25 20.17 -14.41
N GLU A 124 -2.11 20.68 -15.30
CA GLU A 124 -2.45 20.02 -16.57
C GLU A 124 -1.26 19.92 -17.50
N GLN A 125 -0.37 20.92 -17.50
CA GLN A 125 0.88 20.88 -18.28
C GLN A 125 1.82 19.81 -17.72
N ILE A 126 1.96 19.73 -16.40
CA ILE A 126 2.76 18.71 -15.72
C ILE A 126 2.21 17.32 -16.02
N GLN A 127 0.89 17.11 -15.93
CA GLN A 127 0.27 15.83 -16.26
C GLN A 127 0.52 15.42 -17.73
N ARG A 128 0.48 16.37 -18.67
CA ARG A 128 0.82 16.09 -20.07
C ARG A 128 2.28 15.68 -20.24
N ALA A 129 3.20 16.36 -19.56
CA ALA A 129 4.62 16.01 -19.58
C ALA A 129 4.86 14.62 -19.01
N VAL A 130 4.26 14.28 -17.87
CA VAL A 130 4.36 12.94 -17.27
C VAL A 130 3.77 11.87 -18.19
N LYS A 131 2.60 12.11 -18.78
CA LYS A 131 2.02 11.16 -19.76
C LYS A 131 2.90 10.97 -20.99
N TYR A 132 3.64 11.98 -21.41
CA TYR A 132 4.65 11.83 -22.46
C TYR A 132 5.83 10.98 -21.97
N ILE A 133 6.34 11.21 -20.76
CA ILE A 133 7.40 10.38 -20.16
C ILE A 133 6.98 8.91 -20.13
N TRP A 134 5.72 8.60 -19.84
CA TRP A 134 5.22 7.23 -19.85
C TRP A 134 5.31 6.55 -21.20
N THR A 135 5.35 7.30 -22.30
CA THR A 135 5.50 6.74 -23.65
C THR A 135 6.90 6.20 -23.93
N PHE A 136 7.90 6.48 -23.09
CA PHE A 136 9.22 5.92 -23.22
C PHE A 136 9.25 4.42 -22.90
N CYS A 137 8.46 3.96 -21.92
CA CYS A 137 8.22 2.52 -21.75
C CYS A 137 7.41 2.00 -22.93
N LYS A 138 8.01 1.15 -23.76
CA LYS A 138 7.38 0.62 -24.99
C LYS A 138 6.61 -0.67 -24.77
N ASP A 139 6.77 -1.32 -23.62
CA ASP A 139 6.10 -2.57 -23.32
C ASP A 139 4.76 -2.32 -22.60
N ALA A 140 3.69 -2.33 -23.39
CA ALA A 140 2.32 -2.16 -22.89
C ALA A 140 1.84 -3.30 -21.96
N SER A 141 2.63 -4.36 -21.76
CA SER A 141 2.28 -5.44 -20.86
C SER A 141 2.41 -5.04 -19.36
N TRP A 142 3.16 -3.98 -19.05
CA TRP A 142 3.34 -3.51 -17.68
C TRP A 142 2.08 -2.80 -17.18
N PRO A 143 1.44 -3.27 -16.11
CA PRO A 143 0.33 -2.56 -15.49
C PRO A 143 0.83 -1.26 -14.85
N ARG A 144 -0.02 -0.22 -14.89
CA ARG A 144 0.29 1.09 -14.31
C ARG A 144 0.07 1.08 -12.80
N GLY A 145 0.89 1.83 -12.07
CA GLY A 145 0.88 1.93 -10.61
C GLY A 145 -0.42 2.41 -9.99
N GLU A 146 -1.29 3.09 -10.77
CA GLU A 146 -2.65 3.42 -10.31
C GLU A 146 -3.48 2.18 -9.95
N LEU A 147 -3.19 1.04 -10.61
CA LEU A 147 -3.87 -0.23 -10.34
C LEU A 147 -3.27 -1.00 -9.16
N ASN A 148 -2.20 -0.48 -8.55
CA ASN A 148 -1.64 -0.96 -7.30
C ASN A 148 -2.49 -0.43 -6.14
N LEU A 149 -3.54 -1.15 -5.80
CA LEU A 149 -4.48 -0.76 -4.75
C LEU A 149 -3.89 -1.02 -3.36
N PRO A 150 -4.32 -0.29 -2.31
CA PRO A 150 -3.85 -0.54 -0.94
C PRO A 150 -4.00 -2.00 -0.51
N ARG A 151 -2.99 -2.54 0.18
CA ARG A 151 -3.00 -3.91 0.69
C ARG A 151 -3.95 -4.02 1.88
N ALA A 152 -4.87 -4.98 1.82
CA ALA A 152 -5.68 -5.39 2.95
C ALA A 152 -4.98 -6.52 3.73
N PHE A 153 -5.53 -6.96 4.89
CA PHE A 153 -4.90 -8.04 5.68
C PHE A 153 -5.01 -9.41 5.01
N PHE A 154 -6.16 -9.70 4.41
CA PHE A 154 -6.49 -11.03 3.87
C PHE A 154 -6.80 -11.02 2.37
N THR A 155 -7.31 -9.91 1.86
CA THR A 155 -7.65 -9.76 0.43
C THR A 155 -6.39 -9.41 -0.35
N GLU A 156 -5.91 -10.34 -1.16
CA GLU A 156 -4.71 -10.18 -1.99
C GLU A 156 -4.94 -9.23 -3.16
N LYS A 157 -3.85 -8.54 -3.56
CA LYS A 157 -3.83 -7.61 -4.70
C LYS A 157 -3.58 -8.36 -6.02
N ALA A 158 -4.26 -7.93 -7.10
CA ALA A 158 -4.01 -8.43 -8.45
C ALA A 158 -2.77 -7.81 -9.13
N PHE A 159 -2.22 -6.73 -8.57
CA PHE A 159 -1.01 -6.07 -9.05
C PHE A 159 0.24 -6.84 -8.61
N PRO A 160 1.24 -7.08 -9.50
CA PRO A 160 2.47 -7.77 -9.11
C PRO A 160 3.41 -6.84 -8.37
N GLU A 161 3.98 -7.33 -7.26
CA GLU A 161 4.74 -6.55 -6.28
C GLU A 161 6.19 -7.02 -6.12
N ASN A 162 7.01 -6.13 -5.53
CA ASN A 162 8.27 -6.42 -4.89
C ASN A 162 8.21 -5.89 -3.46
N GLU A 163 7.61 -6.65 -2.56
CA GLU A 163 7.42 -6.17 -1.19
C GLU A 163 7.72 -7.27 -0.16
N THR A 164 7.95 -6.84 1.07
CA THR A 164 8.05 -7.70 2.23
C THR A 164 7.06 -7.21 3.27
N VAL A 165 6.24 -8.10 3.79
CA VAL A 165 5.21 -7.78 4.78
C VAL A 165 5.41 -8.61 6.02
N TRP A 166 5.42 -7.96 7.18
CA TRP A 166 5.38 -8.61 8.48
C TRP A 166 4.05 -8.33 9.13
N THR A 167 3.22 -9.35 9.23
CA THR A 167 1.90 -9.29 9.90
C THR A 167 1.99 -9.89 11.28
N THR A 168 1.36 -9.26 12.26
CA THR A 168 1.19 -9.78 13.63
C THR A 168 -0.29 -9.78 13.98
N GLY A 169 -0.78 -10.92 14.44
CA GLY A 169 -2.12 -11.12 15.00
C GLY A 169 -2.05 -11.41 16.51
N VAL A 170 -2.99 -10.86 17.26
CA VAL A 170 -3.10 -11.10 18.68
C VAL A 170 -4.53 -11.48 19.04
N LEU A 171 -4.72 -12.72 19.46
CA LEU A 171 -5.94 -13.26 20.01
C LEU A 171 -5.86 -13.24 21.55
N GLY A 172 -6.54 -12.27 22.14
CA GLY A 172 -6.43 -12.00 23.60
C GLY A 172 -7.39 -12.76 24.50
N SER A 173 -8.38 -13.48 23.95
CA SER A 173 -9.42 -14.17 24.67
C SER A 173 -9.68 -15.58 24.10
N GLY A 174 -10.24 -16.46 24.89
CA GLY A 174 -10.35 -17.87 24.55
C GLY A 174 -8.98 -18.57 24.63
N ALA A 175 -8.68 -19.45 23.72
CA ALA A 175 -7.34 -19.98 23.51
C ALA A 175 -6.48 -18.85 22.89
N LYS A 176 -5.56 -18.30 23.69
CA LYS A 176 -4.78 -17.13 23.30
C LYS A 176 -3.74 -17.48 22.24
N ALA A 177 -3.50 -16.56 21.31
CA ALA A 177 -2.48 -16.73 20.28
C ALA A 177 -1.80 -15.39 19.98
N ILE A 178 -0.54 -15.48 19.59
CA ILE A 178 0.24 -14.44 18.91
C ILE A 178 0.75 -15.08 17.64
N SER A 179 0.21 -14.66 16.53
CA SER A 179 0.63 -15.08 15.18
C SER A 179 1.53 -14.02 14.56
N ASN A 180 2.54 -14.46 13.83
CA ASN A 180 3.34 -13.61 12.97
C ASN A 180 3.43 -14.29 11.62
N GLU A 181 3.40 -13.52 10.55
CA GLU A 181 3.62 -14.00 9.21
C GLU A 181 4.59 -13.07 8.50
N LEU A 182 5.64 -13.65 7.94
CA LEU A 182 6.54 -12.95 7.04
C LEU A 182 6.21 -13.38 5.62
N VAL A 183 5.78 -12.40 4.82
CA VAL A 183 5.52 -12.57 3.39
C VAL A 183 6.62 -11.90 2.60
N TYR A 184 7.20 -12.61 1.64
CA TYR A 184 8.14 -12.09 0.68
C TYR A 184 7.57 -12.23 -0.72
N GLU A 185 7.42 -11.12 -1.42
CA GLU A 185 6.89 -11.05 -2.78
C GLU A 185 7.94 -10.54 -3.75
N HIS A 186 8.04 -11.19 -4.89
CA HIS A 186 8.98 -10.78 -5.94
C HIS A 186 8.34 -10.90 -7.32
N ARG A 187 8.42 -9.80 -8.04
CA ARG A 187 7.90 -9.67 -9.40
C ARG A 187 8.74 -10.45 -10.40
N ILE A 188 8.08 -11.13 -11.33
CA ILE A 188 8.70 -11.84 -12.45
C ILE A 188 8.24 -11.19 -13.76
N GLY A 189 9.10 -10.38 -14.36
CA GLY A 189 8.76 -9.61 -15.57
C GLY A 189 7.61 -8.62 -15.32
N SER A 190 6.84 -8.33 -16.36
CA SER A 190 5.80 -7.31 -16.31
C SER A 190 4.56 -7.71 -15.50
N ARG A 191 4.22 -9.01 -15.45
CA ARG A 191 2.92 -9.49 -14.97
C ARG A 191 2.96 -10.67 -14.02
N GLY A 192 4.11 -11.28 -13.80
CA GLY A 192 4.27 -12.42 -12.91
C GLY A 192 4.73 -12.01 -11.52
N GLN A 193 4.47 -12.87 -10.54
CA GLN A 193 4.98 -12.77 -9.18
C GLN A 193 5.08 -14.15 -8.57
N TYR A 194 6.11 -14.37 -7.75
CA TYR A 194 6.10 -15.43 -6.76
C TYR A 194 6.06 -14.85 -5.35
N GLU A 195 5.61 -15.68 -4.44
CA GLU A 195 5.42 -15.31 -3.04
C GLU A 195 5.83 -16.48 -2.15
N VAL A 196 6.43 -16.15 -0.99
CA VAL A 196 6.74 -17.12 0.07
C VAL A 196 6.18 -16.56 1.37
N ARG A 197 5.37 -17.38 2.07
CA ARG A 197 4.82 -17.05 3.41
C ARG A 197 5.44 -17.96 4.45
N LEU A 198 5.94 -17.35 5.51
CA LEU A 198 6.51 -18.01 6.67
C LEU A 198 5.71 -17.64 7.92
N PRO A 199 4.76 -18.47 8.35
CA PRO A 199 4.03 -18.26 9.59
C PRO A 199 4.86 -18.70 10.80
N ILE A 200 4.80 -17.90 11.87
CA ILE A 200 5.45 -18.15 13.15
C ILE A 200 4.42 -17.85 14.25
N ALA A 201 4.11 -18.81 15.09
CA ALA A 201 3.09 -18.63 16.12
C ALA A 201 3.54 -19.04 17.51
N ALA A 202 2.92 -18.40 18.51
CA ALA A 202 2.86 -18.87 19.88
C ALA A 202 1.37 -18.91 20.28
N GLN A 203 0.85 -20.08 20.61
CA GLN A 203 -0.59 -20.26 20.83
C GLN A 203 -0.90 -21.28 21.91
N GLN A 204 -2.10 -21.20 22.46
CA GLN A 204 -2.71 -22.20 23.32
C GLN A 204 -3.71 -23.00 22.48
N GLN A 205 -3.74 -24.32 22.64
CA GLN A 205 -4.75 -25.17 21.97
C GLN A 205 -6.12 -25.07 22.66
N GLU A 206 -6.12 -24.78 23.97
CA GLU A 206 -7.34 -24.58 24.78
C GLU A 206 -7.16 -23.39 25.73
N PRO A 207 -8.25 -22.77 26.20
CA PRO A 207 -8.17 -21.65 27.13
C PRO A 207 -7.43 -22.01 28.43
N GLY A 208 -6.33 -21.28 28.71
CA GLY A 208 -5.50 -21.51 29.90
C GLY A 208 -4.53 -22.69 29.77
N GLY A 209 -4.51 -23.39 28.64
CA GLY A 209 -3.58 -24.48 28.35
C GLY A 209 -2.13 -24.03 28.18
N PRO A 210 -1.19 -24.96 27.99
CA PRO A 210 0.19 -24.66 27.73
C PRO A 210 0.37 -23.93 26.39
N TRP A 211 1.43 -23.13 26.28
CA TRP A 211 1.80 -22.46 25.05
C TRP A 211 2.66 -23.37 24.18
N SER A 212 2.22 -23.60 22.94
CA SER A 212 3.05 -24.14 21.85
C SER A 212 3.62 -22.98 21.04
N ARG A 213 4.83 -23.12 20.50
CA ARG A 213 5.48 -22.11 19.67
C ARG A 213 6.35 -22.76 18.60
N GLY A 214 6.39 -22.10 17.45
CA GLY A 214 7.21 -22.59 16.34
C GLY A 214 6.81 -21.97 15.00
N ILE A 215 7.38 -22.54 13.96
CA ILE A 215 7.06 -22.24 12.56
C ILE A 215 5.81 -23.04 12.20
N GLY A 216 4.91 -22.43 11.45
CA GLY A 216 3.74 -23.07 10.86
C GLY A 216 4.03 -23.72 9.50
N ASP A 217 2.98 -23.96 8.74
CA ASP A 217 3.08 -24.50 7.38
C ASP A 217 3.52 -23.42 6.41
N VAL A 218 4.63 -23.65 5.70
CA VAL A 218 5.17 -22.69 4.73
C VAL A 218 4.37 -22.74 3.44
N GLU A 219 3.99 -21.58 2.93
CA GLU A 219 3.30 -21.46 1.65
C GLU A 219 4.24 -20.90 0.58
N PHE A 220 4.09 -21.44 -0.62
CA PHE A 220 4.67 -20.89 -1.85
C PHE A 220 3.56 -20.67 -2.87
N ALA A 221 3.47 -19.43 -3.37
CA ALA A 221 2.48 -19.06 -4.38
C ALA A 221 3.12 -18.47 -5.63
N VAL A 222 2.42 -18.64 -6.75
CA VAL A 222 2.71 -17.96 -8.01
C VAL A 222 1.44 -17.39 -8.57
N ARG A 223 1.52 -16.17 -9.12
CA ARG A 223 0.38 -15.52 -9.78
C ARG A 223 0.80 -14.78 -11.04
N ARG A 224 -0.16 -14.55 -11.91
CA ARG A 224 0.00 -13.75 -13.13
C ARG A 224 -1.17 -12.81 -13.32
N THR A 225 -0.88 -11.55 -13.64
CA THR A 225 -1.87 -10.58 -14.09
C THR A 225 -2.21 -10.84 -15.56
N PHE A 226 -3.44 -11.22 -15.84
CA PHE A 226 -3.93 -11.52 -17.20
C PHE A 226 -4.54 -10.28 -17.86
N TYR A 227 -5.12 -9.40 -17.06
CA TYR A 227 -5.76 -8.19 -17.54
C TYR A 227 -5.41 -7.00 -16.65
N ALA A 228 -5.07 -5.89 -17.27
CA ALA A 228 -4.89 -4.59 -16.63
C ALA A 228 -5.31 -3.50 -17.61
N ASN A 229 -6.21 -2.61 -17.20
CA ASN A 229 -6.70 -1.52 -18.02
C ASN A 229 -6.93 -0.28 -17.13
N LEU A 230 -6.08 0.72 -17.30
CA LEU A 230 -6.15 1.95 -16.50
C LEU A 230 -7.41 2.76 -16.80
N ASP A 231 -7.84 2.86 -18.07
CA ASP A 231 -9.03 3.65 -18.44
C ASP A 231 -10.31 3.10 -17.79
N ARG A 232 -10.36 1.78 -17.58
CA ARG A 232 -11.44 1.10 -16.84
C ARG A 232 -11.18 1.01 -15.35
N GLY A 233 -9.96 1.33 -14.90
CA GLY A 233 -9.53 1.19 -13.53
C GLY A 233 -9.53 -0.25 -13.02
N SER A 234 -9.39 -1.25 -13.91
CA SER A 234 -9.58 -2.67 -13.56
C SER A 234 -8.33 -3.48 -13.78
N ILE A 235 -8.08 -4.43 -12.87
CA ILE A 235 -7.00 -5.41 -12.94
C ILE A 235 -7.49 -6.79 -12.51
N PHE A 236 -7.00 -7.85 -13.19
CA PHE A 236 -7.32 -9.24 -12.86
C PHE A 236 -6.07 -10.10 -12.90
N ALA A 237 -5.91 -10.92 -11.87
CA ALA A 237 -4.85 -11.92 -11.76
C ALA A 237 -5.42 -13.27 -11.33
N ALA A 238 -4.70 -14.33 -11.64
CA ALA A 238 -4.98 -15.67 -11.12
C ALA A 238 -3.66 -16.41 -10.88
N GLY A 239 -3.73 -17.41 -10.02
CA GLY A 239 -2.56 -18.15 -9.62
C GLY A 239 -2.88 -19.41 -8.83
N GLY A 240 -1.91 -19.88 -8.11
CA GLY A 240 -2.06 -20.99 -7.19
C GLY A 240 -0.97 -20.98 -6.12
N ALA A 241 -1.31 -21.54 -4.98
CA ALA A 241 -0.41 -21.73 -3.86
C ALA A 241 -0.29 -23.21 -3.49
N ILE A 242 0.80 -23.55 -2.84
CA ILE A 242 1.07 -24.85 -2.23
C ILE A 242 1.52 -24.60 -0.80
N VAL A 243 0.80 -25.15 0.16
CA VAL A 243 1.13 -25.11 1.58
C VAL A 243 1.80 -26.41 1.96
N ALA A 244 3.04 -26.35 2.45
CA ALA A 244 3.82 -27.50 2.85
C ALA A 244 3.63 -27.79 4.35
N PRO A 245 3.45 -29.04 4.77
CA PRO A 245 3.25 -29.42 6.17
C PRO A 245 4.57 -29.34 6.97
N THR A 246 5.09 -28.14 7.17
CA THR A 246 6.34 -27.88 7.89
C THR A 246 6.13 -27.60 9.36
N GLY A 247 4.90 -27.22 9.74
CA GLY A 247 4.51 -26.98 11.13
C GLY A 247 4.30 -28.27 11.90
N LYS A 248 4.31 -28.17 13.22
CA LYS A 248 4.06 -29.31 14.10
C LYS A 248 2.55 -29.48 14.34
N GLU A 249 1.96 -30.48 13.66
CA GLU A 249 0.53 -30.80 13.76
C GLU A 249 0.08 -31.02 15.21
N ASN A 250 0.83 -31.83 15.97
CA ASN A 250 0.50 -32.16 17.36
C ASN A 250 0.59 -30.98 18.34
N GLU A 251 1.20 -29.87 17.92
CA GLU A 251 1.26 -28.61 18.66
C GLU A 251 0.26 -27.57 18.11
N GLY A 252 -0.55 -27.95 17.08
CA GLY A 252 -1.51 -27.06 16.40
C GLY A 252 -0.85 -25.99 15.52
N LEU A 253 0.42 -26.19 15.13
CA LEU A 253 1.19 -25.24 14.32
C LEU A 253 1.18 -25.55 12.84
N GLY A 254 0.59 -26.67 12.43
CA GLY A 254 0.50 -27.10 11.03
C GLY A 254 -0.60 -28.12 10.82
N ASN A 255 -0.92 -28.37 9.55
CA ASN A 255 -2.02 -29.26 9.13
C ASN A 255 -1.59 -30.74 9.06
N GLY A 256 -0.29 -31.02 8.94
CA GLY A 256 0.23 -32.37 8.76
C GLY A 256 0.05 -32.94 7.33
N PHE A 257 -0.52 -32.17 6.41
CA PHE A 257 -0.72 -32.54 5.01
C PHE A 257 -0.51 -31.33 4.09
N TRP A 258 -0.28 -31.59 2.80
CA TRP A 258 -0.18 -30.55 1.78
C TRP A 258 -1.56 -29.96 1.46
N VAL A 259 -1.60 -28.65 1.20
CA VAL A 259 -2.79 -27.97 0.66
C VAL A 259 -2.44 -27.33 -0.68
N TYR A 260 -3.35 -27.46 -1.65
CA TYR A 260 -3.24 -26.83 -2.97
C TYR A 260 -4.36 -25.83 -3.13
N GLU A 261 -4.01 -24.58 -3.45
CA GLU A 261 -4.96 -23.48 -3.52
C GLU A 261 -4.90 -22.79 -4.89
N PRO A 262 -5.74 -23.12 -5.87
CA PRO A 262 -5.99 -22.25 -7.00
C PRO A 262 -6.84 -21.05 -6.58
N PHE A 263 -6.45 -19.86 -7.04
CA PHE A 263 -7.13 -18.62 -6.68
C PHE A 263 -7.19 -17.61 -7.84
N ALA A 264 -8.08 -16.61 -7.70
CA ALA A 264 -8.21 -15.49 -8.61
C ALA A 264 -8.47 -14.20 -7.83
N MET A 265 -8.00 -13.09 -8.39
CA MET A 265 -8.06 -11.76 -7.78
C MET A 265 -8.54 -10.75 -8.80
N TRP A 266 -9.36 -9.81 -8.34
CA TRP A 266 -9.80 -8.68 -9.13
C TRP A 266 -9.74 -7.39 -8.32
N GLY A 267 -9.23 -6.33 -8.95
CA GLY A 267 -9.18 -4.99 -8.38
C GLY A 267 -9.89 -4.00 -9.28
N GLN A 268 -10.61 -3.06 -8.68
CA GLN A 268 -11.34 -1.99 -9.35
C GLN A 268 -11.14 -0.66 -8.64
N MET A 269 -10.63 0.33 -9.38
CA MET A 269 -10.67 1.72 -8.97
C MET A 269 -12.09 2.27 -9.14
N ILE A 270 -12.55 3.07 -8.19
CA ILE A 270 -13.83 3.77 -8.21
C ILE A 270 -13.53 5.26 -8.05
N GLY A 271 -13.51 5.97 -9.18
CA GLY A 271 -12.95 7.32 -9.23
C GLY A 271 -11.44 7.31 -8.98
N SER A 272 -10.92 8.38 -8.38
CA SER A 272 -9.48 8.54 -8.14
C SER A 272 -9.00 7.89 -6.84
N ASN A 273 -9.86 7.70 -5.85
CA ASN A 273 -9.44 7.42 -4.48
C ASN A 273 -10.13 6.20 -3.84
N ALA A 274 -11.34 5.84 -4.28
CA ALA A 274 -12.01 4.65 -3.78
C ALA A 274 -11.64 3.41 -4.59
N PHE A 275 -11.75 2.24 -3.96
CA PHE A 275 -11.42 0.99 -4.61
C PHE A 275 -12.20 -0.19 -4.03
N LEU A 276 -12.27 -1.24 -4.83
CA LEU A 276 -12.78 -2.56 -4.47
C LEU A 276 -11.78 -3.61 -4.90
N GLN A 277 -11.53 -4.59 -4.04
CA GLN A 277 -10.73 -5.78 -4.36
C GLN A 277 -11.52 -7.02 -3.98
N VAL A 278 -11.39 -8.06 -4.78
CA VAL A 278 -11.99 -9.36 -4.53
C VAL A 278 -10.93 -10.43 -4.76
N HIS A 279 -10.81 -11.36 -3.83
CA HIS A 279 -9.92 -12.51 -3.88
C HIS A 279 -10.74 -13.76 -3.53
N GLY A 280 -10.70 -14.77 -4.35
CA GLY A 280 -11.40 -16.02 -4.11
C GLY A 280 -10.59 -17.23 -4.58
N GLY A 281 -10.75 -18.32 -3.87
CA GLY A 281 -10.01 -19.55 -4.13
C GLY A 281 -10.68 -20.78 -3.52
N ILE A 282 -10.04 -21.92 -3.73
CA ILE A 282 -10.45 -23.21 -3.16
C ILE A 282 -9.19 -23.89 -2.63
N GLU A 283 -9.22 -24.30 -1.38
CA GLU A 283 -8.18 -25.08 -0.73
C GLU A 283 -8.49 -26.58 -0.83
N PHE A 284 -7.57 -27.34 -1.39
CA PHE A 284 -7.68 -28.78 -1.54
C PHE A 284 -6.63 -29.47 -0.67
N PRO A 285 -7.01 -30.13 0.43
CA PRO A 285 -6.07 -30.94 1.20
C PRO A 285 -5.64 -32.17 0.41
N SER A 286 -4.36 -32.54 0.47
CA SER A 286 -3.83 -33.76 -0.14
C SER A 286 -4.39 -35.02 0.52
N ASN A 287 -4.92 -34.91 1.71
CA ASN A 287 -5.58 -35.97 2.46
C ASN A 287 -6.94 -35.50 2.97
N GLN A 288 -8.00 -35.89 2.26
CA GLN A 288 -9.38 -35.51 2.60
C GLN A 288 -9.94 -36.22 3.85
N THR A 289 -9.19 -37.15 4.44
CA THR A 289 -9.58 -37.74 5.74
C THR A 289 -9.07 -36.94 6.91
N LEU A 290 -8.12 -36.04 6.69
CA LEU A 290 -7.51 -35.17 7.72
C LEU A 290 -7.93 -33.71 7.60
N GLY A 291 -8.40 -33.28 6.43
CA GLY A 291 -8.86 -31.93 6.19
C GLY A 291 -9.96 -31.87 5.15
N ASP A 292 -10.81 -30.88 5.24
CA ASP A 292 -11.90 -30.63 4.31
C ASP A 292 -11.47 -29.70 3.17
N THR A 293 -12.10 -29.86 2.00
CA THR A 293 -11.99 -28.86 0.94
C THR A 293 -12.73 -27.59 1.37
N GLU A 294 -12.06 -26.46 1.29
CA GLU A 294 -12.65 -25.16 1.67
C GLU A 294 -12.67 -24.21 0.47
N SER A 295 -13.76 -23.49 0.28
CA SER A 295 -13.81 -22.35 -0.64
C SER A 295 -13.87 -21.05 0.15
N PHE A 296 -13.18 -20.02 -0.36
CA PHE A 296 -13.19 -18.71 0.28
C PHE A 296 -13.46 -17.59 -0.72
N VAL A 297 -14.05 -16.50 -0.21
CA VAL A 297 -14.14 -15.22 -0.89
C VAL A 297 -13.81 -14.13 0.11
N ARG A 298 -12.87 -13.26 -0.25
CA ARG A 298 -12.40 -12.13 0.54
C ARG A 298 -12.61 -10.87 -0.29
N THR A 299 -13.20 -9.84 0.30
CA THR A 299 -13.52 -8.60 -0.40
C THR A 299 -13.07 -7.43 0.44
N ALA A 300 -12.30 -6.51 -0.12
CA ALA A 300 -11.88 -5.28 0.53
C ALA A 300 -12.42 -4.06 -0.23
N VAL A 301 -13.03 -3.13 0.50
CA VAL A 301 -13.41 -1.82 0.00
C VAL A 301 -12.73 -0.74 0.82
N GLY A 302 -12.23 0.29 0.15
CA GLY A 302 -11.51 1.35 0.84
C GLY A 302 -11.49 2.67 0.09
N TYR A 303 -10.93 3.66 0.77
CA TYR A 303 -10.75 5.00 0.23
C TYR A 303 -9.38 5.54 0.68
N THR A 304 -8.59 6.12 -0.21
CA THR A 304 -7.27 6.69 0.10
C THR A 304 -7.35 8.20 0.17
N PHE A 305 -7.09 8.76 1.35
CA PHE A 305 -6.96 10.21 1.57
C PHE A 305 -5.52 10.67 1.34
N ALA A 306 -5.36 11.92 0.91
CA ALA A 306 -4.08 12.60 0.70
C ALA A 306 -3.17 11.98 -0.39
N ARG A 307 -3.67 11.03 -1.17
CA ARG A 307 -2.93 10.41 -2.27
C ARG A 307 -2.46 11.43 -3.31
N ASP A 308 -3.32 12.41 -3.63
CA ASP A 308 -3.06 13.42 -4.67
C ASP A 308 -2.24 14.61 -4.16
N GLN A 309 -2.07 14.76 -2.85
CA GLN A 309 -1.40 15.91 -2.25
C GLN A 309 0.12 15.80 -2.25
N GLY A 310 0.69 14.66 -2.59
CA GLY A 310 2.13 14.45 -2.71
C GLY A 310 2.93 14.65 -1.42
N PHE A 311 2.31 14.57 -0.24
CA PHE A 311 2.95 14.83 1.05
C PHE A 311 3.72 13.65 1.65
N GLY A 312 3.85 12.56 0.95
CA GLY A 312 4.55 11.39 1.44
C GLY A 312 3.76 10.56 2.45
N ARG A 313 2.54 10.91 2.78
CA ARG A 313 1.67 10.13 3.66
C ARG A 313 0.26 10.03 3.09
N ALA A 314 -0.18 8.81 2.87
CA ALA A 314 -1.55 8.48 2.51
C ALA A 314 -2.21 7.68 3.63
N TRP A 315 -3.51 7.87 3.79
CA TRP A 315 -4.36 7.17 4.74
C TRP A 315 -5.40 6.40 3.96
N SER A 316 -5.45 5.10 4.15
CA SER A 316 -6.40 4.23 3.46
C SER A 316 -7.23 3.43 4.46
N PRO A 317 -8.35 3.99 5.00
CA PRO A 317 -9.33 3.19 5.71
C PRO A 317 -9.95 2.17 4.76
N MET A 318 -10.09 0.94 5.26
CA MET A 318 -10.63 -0.21 4.52
C MET A 318 -11.56 -1.03 5.40
N LEU A 319 -12.47 -1.72 4.77
CA LEU A 319 -13.29 -2.76 5.37
C LEU A 319 -13.16 -4.01 4.53
N GLU A 320 -12.71 -5.11 5.15
CA GLU A 320 -12.79 -6.42 4.53
C GLU A 320 -14.03 -7.19 5.02
N VAL A 321 -14.57 -7.99 4.12
CA VAL A 321 -15.54 -9.04 4.41
C VAL A 321 -14.93 -10.35 3.93
N LEU A 322 -14.79 -11.29 4.85
CA LEU A 322 -14.18 -12.58 4.60
C LEU A 322 -15.21 -13.69 4.73
N THR A 323 -15.13 -14.66 3.85
CA THR A 323 -15.88 -15.91 3.96
C THR A 323 -14.94 -17.09 3.82
N ALA A 324 -15.16 -18.12 4.64
CA ALA A 324 -14.56 -19.43 4.52
C ALA A 324 -15.67 -20.47 4.60
N SER A 325 -15.73 -21.38 3.62
CA SER A 325 -16.81 -22.34 3.47
C SER A 325 -16.22 -23.76 3.37
N PRO A 326 -15.94 -24.41 4.50
CA PRO A 326 -15.51 -25.81 4.52
C PRO A 326 -16.64 -26.71 4.00
N HIS A 327 -16.26 -27.76 3.26
CA HIS A 327 -17.25 -28.66 2.69
C HIS A 327 -18.01 -29.43 3.79
N GLY A 328 -19.33 -29.27 3.78
CA GLY A 328 -20.21 -29.91 4.77
C GLY A 328 -20.32 -29.21 6.12
N ALA A 329 -19.66 -28.06 6.30
CA ALA A 329 -19.73 -27.25 7.51
C ALA A 329 -20.38 -25.90 7.28
N VAL A 330 -20.55 -25.13 8.35
CA VAL A 330 -21.14 -23.77 8.30
C VAL A 330 -20.11 -22.80 7.69
N THR A 331 -20.58 -21.97 6.77
CA THR A 331 -19.76 -20.88 6.23
C THR A 331 -19.43 -19.87 7.33
N GLU A 332 -18.15 -19.65 7.54
CA GLU A 332 -17.64 -18.63 8.44
C GLU A 332 -17.67 -17.25 7.78
N TRP A 333 -18.00 -16.24 8.58
CA TRP A 333 -18.03 -14.85 8.16
C TRP A 333 -17.25 -13.97 9.12
N ASP A 334 -16.35 -13.14 8.60
CA ASP A 334 -15.65 -12.12 9.36
C ASP A 334 -15.75 -10.75 8.70
N VAL A 335 -15.59 -9.71 9.51
CA VAL A 335 -15.32 -8.35 9.05
C VAL A 335 -14.00 -7.85 9.65
N VAL A 336 -13.26 -7.08 8.86
CA VAL A 336 -11.98 -6.52 9.28
C VAL A 336 -11.95 -5.02 8.96
N PRO A 337 -12.47 -4.16 9.85
CA PRO A 337 -12.19 -2.74 9.78
C PRO A 337 -10.70 -2.50 10.04
N GLN A 338 -10.07 -1.70 9.17
CA GLN A 338 -8.64 -1.43 9.22
C GLN A 338 -8.28 -0.07 8.64
N VAL A 339 -7.09 0.40 8.95
CA VAL A 339 -6.52 1.59 8.35
C VAL A 339 -5.04 1.36 8.03
N GLN A 340 -4.66 1.61 6.78
CA GLN A 340 -3.28 1.62 6.33
C GLN A 340 -2.76 3.05 6.30
N LEU A 341 -1.53 3.23 6.72
CA LEU A 341 -0.79 4.50 6.79
C LEU A 341 0.51 4.41 6.06
N SER A 342 0.78 5.37 5.19
CA SER A 342 2.11 5.55 4.64
C SER A 342 3.00 6.28 5.65
N LEU A 343 4.15 5.70 6.00
CA LEU A 343 5.10 6.24 6.98
C LEU A 343 6.23 7.03 6.33
N SER A 344 6.68 6.61 5.15
CA SER A 344 7.78 7.25 4.42
C SER A 344 7.29 8.29 3.42
N LYS A 345 8.19 9.20 2.99
CA LYS A 345 7.91 10.17 1.94
C LYS A 345 7.72 9.53 0.57
N LEU A 346 8.40 8.43 0.29
CA LEU A 346 8.22 7.61 -0.91
C LEU A 346 6.93 6.80 -0.88
N GLN A 347 6.27 6.70 0.29
CA GLN A 347 5.09 5.86 0.51
C GLN A 347 5.34 4.35 0.33
N HIS A 348 6.60 3.91 0.44
CA HIS A 348 7.02 2.52 0.31
C HIS A 348 7.15 1.79 1.65
N ILE A 349 6.94 2.51 2.76
CA ILE A 349 6.88 1.92 4.09
C ILE A 349 5.50 2.20 4.65
N LEU A 350 4.75 1.15 4.88
CA LEU A 350 3.36 1.21 5.29
C LEU A 350 3.16 0.48 6.62
N LEU A 351 2.22 1.00 7.41
CA LEU A 351 1.72 0.36 8.62
C LEU A 351 0.22 0.21 8.49
N SER A 352 -0.33 -0.95 8.81
CA SER A 352 -1.77 -1.13 8.98
C SER A 352 -2.11 -1.62 10.37
N VAL A 353 -3.27 -1.21 10.84
CA VAL A 353 -3.88 -1.71 12.09
C VAL A 353 -5.33 -2.03 11.80
N GLY A 354 -5.80 -3.18 12.28
CA GLY A 354 -7.17 -3.63 12.10
C GLY A 354 -7.62 -4.59 13.19
N VAL A 355 -8.88 -4.97 13.12
CA VAL A 355 -9.45 -5.97 14.01
C VAL A 355 -10.31 -6.93 13.20
N ARG A 356 -9.97 -8.22 13.20
CA ARG A 356 -10.83 -9.27 12.65
C ARG A 356 -11.94 -9.57 13.66
N VAL A 357 -13.19 -9.46 13.24
CA VAL A 357 -14.36 -9.68 14.07
C VAL A 357 -15.23 -10.76 13.44
N PRO A 358 -15.34 -11.96 14.08
CA PRO A 358 -16.27 -12.99 13.64
C PRO A 358 -17.72 -12.52 13.72
N LEU A 359 -18.50 -12.77 12.65
CA LEU A 359 -19.91 -12.43 12.59
C LEU A 359 -20.81 -13.60 13.07
N ASN A 360 -20.33 -14.83 12.94
CA ASN A 360 -21.00 -16.05 13.41
C ASN A 360 -20.03 -16.90 14.25
N GLU A 361 -20.53 -17.93 14.90
CA GLU A 361 -19.79 -18.86 15.77
C GLU A 361 -18.93 -18.17 16.84
N ARG A 362 -19.43 -17.07 17.40
CA ARG A 362 -18.72 -16.17 18.32
C ARG A 362 -18.35 -16.80 19.67
N GLU A 363 -18.91 -17.95 20.00
CA GLU A 363 -18.54 -18.68 21.20
C GLU A 363 -17.18 -19.33 21.04
N GLU A 364 -16.86 -19.80 19.84
CA GLU A 364 -15.60 -20.47 19.50
C GLU A 364 -14.59 -19.49 18.89
N ARG A 365 -15.04 -18.61 18.00
CA ARG A 365 -14.21 -17.63 17.27
C ARG A 365 -14.20 -16.29 18.01
N LYS A 366 -13.04 -15.74 18.28
CA LYS A 366 -12.86 -14.49 19.03
C LYS A 366 -12.24 -13.39 18.16
N PRO A 367 -12.51 -12.11 18.49
CA PRO A 367 -11.85 -11.00 17.81
C PRO A 367 -10.33 -11.05 17.96
N GLU A 368 -9.64 -10.73 16.86
CA GLU A 368 -8.19 -10.70 16.75
C GLU A 368 -7.74 -9.29 16.36
N VAL A 369 -6.76 -8.74 17.07
CA VAL A 369 -6.11 -7.47 16.70
C VAL A 369 -4.99 -7.78 15.72
N LEU A 370 -4.98 -7.07 14.61
CA LEU A 370 -4.04 -7.25 13.51
C LEU A 370 -3.21 -5.99 13.29
N THR A 371 -1.95 -6.18 13.00
CA THR A 371 -1.09 -5.12 12.49
C THR A 371 -0.13 -5.69 11.46
N TYR A 372 0.20 -4.93 10.43
CA TYR A 372 1.31 -5.27 9.57
C TYR A 372 2.22 -4.07 9.35
N PHE A 373 3.49 -4.38 9.09
CA PHE A 373 4.50 -3.50 8.55
C PHE A 373 4.85 -4.00 7.16
N LEU A 374 4.68 -3.13 6.14
CA LEU A 374 4.99 -3.42 4.76
C LEU A 374 6.15 -2.54 4.32
N TRP A 375 7.09 -3.16 3.63
CA TRP A 375 8.21 -2.50 2.98
C TRP A 375 8.25 -2.91 1.51
N ASP A 376 8.00 -1.94 0.67
CA ASP A 376 8.17 -2.03 -0.76
C ASP A 376 9.63 -1.70 -1.11
N TRP A 377 10.32 -2.63 -1.76
CA TRP A 377 11.76 -2.54 -1.99
C TRP A 377 12.14 -2.34 -3.46
N PHE A 378 11.23 -1.81 -4.29
CA PHE A 378 11.50 -1.45 -5.68
C PHE A 378 12.74 -0.58 -5.84
N ASP A 379 12.88 0.44 -4.99
CA ASP A 379 13.84 1.52 -5.17
C ASP A 379 15.07 1.37 -4.27
N GLY A 380 15.25 0.24 -3.59
CA GLY A 380 16.44 -0.01 -2.80
C GLY A 380 16.20 -0.53 -1.38
N GLY A 381 17.19 -0.45 -0.52
CA GLY A 381 17.18 -1.05 0.81
C GLY A 381 16.30 -0.33 1.82
N LEU A 382 15.78 -1.07 2.82
CA LEU A 382 14.90 -0.59 3.89
C LEU A 382 15.32 0.75 4.52
N PHE A 383 16.62 0.94 4.73
CA PHE A 383 17.15 2.15 5.38
C PHE A 383 17.29 3.37 4.45
N GLN A 384 17.07 3.22 3.15
CA GLN A 384 17.13 4.33 2.19
C GLN A 384 15.82 5.13 2.13
N PHE A 385 14.71 4.57 2.59
CA PHE A 385 13.35 5.11 2.44
C PHE A 385 12.81 5.91 3.63
N TRP A 386 13.52 5.93 4.74
CA TRP A 386 13.10 6.67 5.94
C TRP A 386 13.36 8.18 5.89
N ARG A 387 13.75 8.71 4.74
CA ARG A 387 14.10 10.14 4.56
C ARG A 387 12.89 11.01 4.30
#